data_9afab33ee856f2e5136782bbc9cf00c7
#
_entry.id   9afab33ee856f2e5136782bbc9cf00c7
#
_cell.length_a   1.000
_cell.length_b   1.000
_cell.length_c   1.000
_cell.angle_alpha   90.00
_cell.angle_beta   90.00
_cell.angle_gamma   90.00
#
_symmetry.space_group_name_H-M   'P 1'
#
loop_
_entity.id
_entity.type
_entity.pdbx_description
1 polymer ?
#
loop_
_entity_poly.entity_id
_entity_poly.type
_entity_poly.pdbx_seq_one_letter_code
_entity_poly.pdbx_strand_id
1 'polypeptide(L)'
;MNNKGLLIQPIPYEDESAASYLLRAAQLNMHSSVYTLIGKENFAYLTKQAPNCDLTDLPRFKFALQVLGINSSYQTVALERIGPTSRSPKRWGQLEINENLLLHHEFSFCPDCLNEQAYFKKIWLFRPIYACPIHSLLLLDKCHQCGETVTLAKGHITLCPSCKTDRTKAPRIFCKTAHIVHWFIRILEEENTDFFHEFTSYWTALKNFAEFQETLSDEEYTKITYEYFTDLPSSIKRLSTWINNRIYLAHPRIQLLPFLKEEEKFHYFCDYLKLVEEKCSRYKITSSRLEELFLSQEEVRLVLKIGRQRLKSLVADDFLKVGKNYYGHEDFKS
;
A
#
# COMPACT_ATOMS: atom_id res chain seq x y z
N MET A 1 -7.73 24.64 29.03
CA MET A 1 -6.77 24.57 27.89
C MET A 1 -6.85 25.88 27.15
N ASN A 2 -5.80 26.70 27.15
CA ASN A 2 -5.77 27.93 26.35
C ASN A 2 -5.71 27.54 24.88
N ASN A 3 -6.84 27.63 24.21
CA ASN A 3 -6.91 27.53 22.74
C ASN A 3 -6.19 28.74 22.13
N LYS A 4 -4.87 28.67 22.02
CA LYS A 4 -4.12 29.61 21.20
C LYS A 4 -4.32 29.16 19.75
N GLY A 5 -5.31 29.75 19.08
CA GLY A 5 -5.51 29.55 17.65
C GLY A 5 -4.24 29.85 16.87
N LEU A 6 -4.13 29.34 15.65
CA LEU A 6 -3.02 29.64 14.75
C LEU A 6 -2.95 31.16 14.46
N LEU A 7 -1.73 31.74 14.44
CA LEU A 7 -1.52 33.11 13.97
C LEU A 7 -1.86 33.23 12.48
N ILE A 8 -1.44 32.22 11.70
CA ILE A 8 -1.69 32.12 10.26
C ILE A 8 -2.42 30.80 10.02
N GLN A 9 -3.67 30.88 9.61
CA GLN A 9 -4.44 29.71 9.19
C GLN A 9 -4.32 29.55 7.67
N PRO A 10 -3.61 28.51 7.19
CA PRO A 10 -3.52 28.26 5.75
C PRO A 10 -4.87 27.82 5.19
N ILE A 11 -5.14 28.18 3.95
CA ILE A 11 -6.22 27.58 3.16
C ILE A 11 -5.65 26.30 2.51
N PRO A 12 -6.32 25.15 2.60
CA PRO A 12 -5.85 23.95 1.92
C PRO A 12 -5.99 24.07 0.40
N TYR A 13 -5.05 23.49 -0.33
CA TYR A 13 -5.20 23.27 -1.77
C TYR A 13 -6.21 22.13 -1.99
N GLU A 14 -6.88 22.13 -3.15
CA GLU A 14 -7.95 21.17 -3.47
C GLU A 14 -7.47 19.70 -3.41
N ASP A 15 -6.26 19.44 -3.92
CA ASP A 15 -5.65 18.12 -3.97
C ASP A 15 -4.59 17.88 -2.87
N GLU A 16 -4.54 18.75 -1.85
CA GLU A 16 -3.58 18.64 -0.76
C GLU A 16 -3.94 17.48 0.20
N SER A 17 -2.93 16.76 0.69
CA SER A 17 -3.11 15.77 1.75
C SER A 17 -3.26 16.42 3.13
N ALA A 18 -3.99 15.77 4.04
CA ALA A 18 -4.17 16.25 5.41
C ALA A 18 -2.83 16.45 6.14
N ALA A 19 -1.89 15.54 5.92
CA ALA A 19 -0.55 15.65 6.49
C ALA A 19 0.23 16.85 5.95
N SER A 20 0.14 17.13 4.65
CA SER A 20 0.73 18.32 4.04
C SER A 20 0.17 19.60 4.65
N TYR A 21 -1.15 19.66 4.79
CA TYR A 21 -1.82 20.80 5.41
C TYR A 21 -1.28 21.08 6.82
N LEU A 22 -1.14 20.05 7.66
CA LEU A 22 -0.59 20.21 9.02
C LEU A 22 0.87 20.64 9.01
N LEU A 23 1.69 20.13 8.08
CA LEU A 23 3.07 20.57 7.90
C LEU A 23 3.16 22.04 7.49
N ARG A 24 2.33 22.49 6.54
CA ARG A 24 2.25 23.90 6.16
C ARG A 24 1.78 24.80 7.29
N ALA A 25 0.76 24.34 8.04
CA ALA A 25 0.29 25.05 9.22
C ALA A 25 1.41 25.23 10.26
N ALA A 26 2.21 24.18 10.51
CA ALA A 26 3.37 24.27 11.39
C ALA A 26 4.40 25.29 10.88
N GLN A 27 4.77 25.21 9.62
CA GLN A 27 5.76 26.11 9.02
C GLN A 27 5.35 27.57 9.03
N LEU A 28 4.11 27.87 8.61
CA LEU A 28 3.58 29.25 8.57
C LEU A 28 3.49 29.88 9.98
N ASN A 29 3.37 29.03 11.00
CA ASN A 29 3.34 29.48 12.39
C ASN A 29 4.68 29.32 13.13
N MET A 30 5.78 29.22 12.37
CA MET A 30 7.16 29.16 12.89
C MET A 30 7.45 27.97 13.80
N HIS A 31 6.68 26.87 13.65
CA HIS A 31 6.94 25.61 14.34
C HIS A 31 7.86 24.71 13.50
N SER A 32 8.82 24.05 14.16
CA SER A 32 9.77 23.14 13.50
C SER A 32 9.14 21.83 13.03
N SER A 33 7.95 21.48 13.51
CA SER A 33 7.24 20.25 13.19
C SER A 33 5.77 20.32 13.61
N VAL A 34 4.96 19.39 13.11
CA VAL A 34 3.57 19.21 13.60
C VAL A 34 3.55 18.85 15.08
N TYR A 35 4.55 18.09 15.57
CA TYR A 35 4.72 17.77 16.98
C TYR A 35 4.80 19.02 17.87
N THR A 36 5.60 20.00 17.48
CA THR A 36 5.73 21.27 18.23
C THR A 36 4.48 22.15 18.13
N LEU A 37 3.75 22.04 17.02
CA LEU A 37 2.52 22.79 16.78
C LEU A 37 1.36 22.33 17.69
N ILE A 38 1.08 21.02 17.73
CA ILE A 38 -0.09 20.46 18.42
C ILE A 38 0.23 19.91 19.81
N GLY A 39 1.49 19.77 20.18
CA GLY A 39 1.96 19.23 21.46
C GLY A 39 2.07 17.71 21.48
N LYS A 40 2.88 17.21 22.42
CA LYS A 40 3.29 15.79 22.53
C LYS A 40 2.12 14.81 22.60
N GLU A 41 1.17 15.06 23.47
CA GLU A 41 0.05 14.14 23.72
C GLU A 41 -0.89 14.04 22.51
N ASN A 42 -1.21 15.20 21.91
CA ASN A 42 -2.05 15.26 20.71
C ASN A 42 -1.36 14.60 19.51
N PHE A 43 -0.05 14.83 19.36
CA PHE A 43 0.72 14.18 18.30
C PHE A 43 0.78 12.66 18.48
N ALA A 44 0.98 12.18 19.71
CA ALA A 44 0.94 10.74 20.01
C ALA A 44 -0.43 10.12 19.68
N TYR A 45 -1.52 10.82 19.93
CA TYR A 45 -2.86 10.38 19.54
C TYR A 45 -3.00 10.28 18.02
N LEU A 46 -2.52 11.29 17.28
CA LEU A 46 -2.57 11.30 15.82
C LEU A 46 -1.75 10.15 15.19
N THR A 47 -0.62 9.81 15.79
CA THR A 47 0.34 8.86 15.22
C THR A 47 0.31 7.47 15.87
N LYS A 48 -0.65 7.20 16.76
CA LYS A 48 -0.67 6.04 17.67
C LYS A 48 -0.53 4.66 16.99
N GLN A 49 -0.93 4.47 15.78
CA GLN A 49 -0.91 3.14 15.14
C GLN A 49 -0.22 3.14 13.77
N ALA A 50 -0.14 4.27 13.11
CA ALA A 50 0.54 4.41 11.83
C ALA A 50 0.97 5.88 11.67
N PRO A 51 2.27 6.18 11.68
CA PRO A 51 2.78 7.56 11.72
C PRO A 51 2.24 8.48 10.63
N ASN A 52 1.84 7.94 9.49
CA ASN A 52 1.35 8.73 8.35
C ASN A 52 -0.08 8.36 7.92
N CYS A 53 -0.48 7.10 8.03
CA CYS A 53 -1.77 6.62 7.56
C CYS A 53 -2.96 7.25 8.30
N ASP A 54 -2.78 7.53 9.56
CA ASP A 54 -3.82 8.09 10.40
C ASP A 54 -4.21 9.52 10.03
N LEU A 55 -3.34 10.21 9.30
CA LEU A 55 -3.60 11.56 8.81
C LEU A 55 -4.41 11.59 7.51
N THR A 56 -4.54 10.47 6.84
CA THR A 56 -5.55 10.29 5.80
C THR A 56 -6.94 10.05 6.38
N ASP A 57 -7.01 9.78 7.71
CA ASP A 57 -8.25 9.48 8.43
C ASP A 57 -8.95 10.78 8.88
N LEU A 58 -10.11 11.05 8.32
CA LEU A 58 -10.89 12.25 8.61
C LEU A 58 -11.17 12.49 10.12
N PRO A 59 -11.53 11.50 10.95
CA PRO A 59 -11.73 11.73 12.39
C PRO A 59 -10.51 12.30 13.11
N ARG A 60 -9.31 11.80 12.78
CA ARG A 60 -8.07 12.29 13.39
C ARG A 60 -7.66 13.65 12.86
N PHE A 61 -7.88 13.88 11.59
CA PHE A 61 -7.66 15.20 11.00
C PHE A 61 -8.61 16.24 11.62
N LYS A 62 -9.89 15.93 11.84
CA LYS A 62 -10.85 16.79 12.56
C LYS A 62 -10.36 17.09 13.97
N PHE A 63 -9.85 16.09 14.70
CA PHE A 63 -9.25 16.29 16.01
C PHE A 63 -8.06 17.28 15.95
N ALA A 64 -7.16 17.13 14.99
CA ALA A 64 -6.04 18.07 14.82
C ALA A 64 -6.53 19.50 14.56
N LEU A 65 -7.55 19.69 13.72
CA LEU A 65 -8.16 20.99 13.46
C LEU A 65 -8.76 21.60 14.72
N GLN A 66 -9.46 20.81 15.55
CA GLN A 66 -10.02 21.26 16.83
C GLN A 66 -8.93 21.73 17.79
N VAL A 67 -7.82 20.99 17.92
CA VAL A 67 -6.66 21.38 18.72
C VAL A 67 -6.08 22.72 18.25
N LEU A 68 -6.10 22.96 16.96
CA LEU A 68 -5.60 24.19 16.33
C LEU A 68 -6.62 25.34 16.35
N GLY A 69 -7.83 25.13 16.89
CA GLY A 69 -8.89 26.14 16.92
C GLY A 69 -9.48 26.43 15.53
N ILE A 70 -9.37 25.51 14.58
CA ILE A 70 -9.86 25.65 13.20
C ILE A 70 -11.27 25.06 13.11
N ASN A 71 -12.26 25.90 12.88
CA ASN A 71 -13.68 25.51 12.79
C ASN A 71 -14.18 25.31 11.36
N SER A 72 -13.29 25.14 10.38
CA SER A 72 -13.67 25.00 8.99
C SER A 72 -13.80 23.54 8.55
N SER A 73 -14.68 23.30 7.59
CA SER A 73 -14.95 21.97 7.02
C SER A 73 -13.91 21.58 5.93
N TYR A 74 -12.64 21.54 6.27
CA TYR A 74 -11.60 21.06 5.33
C TYR A 74 -11.67 19.53 5.13
N GLN A 75 -12.88 19.01 4.91
CA GLN A 75 -13.12 17.57 4.79
C GLN A 75 -12.47 16.97 3.54
N THR A 76 -12.22 17.81 2.53
CA THR A 76 -11.67 17.38 1.23
C THR A 76 -10.21 16.92 1.30
N VAL A 77 -9.43 17.35 2.27
CA VAL A 77 -8.01 16.99 2.39
C VAL A 77 -7.78 15.62 3.02
N ALA A 78 -8.74 15.06 3.75
CA ALA A 78 -8.62 13.77 4.40
C ALA A 78 -9.64 12.77 3.85
N LEU A 79 -9.26 11.49 3.80
CA LEU A 79 -10.16 10.42 3.41
C LEU A 79 -11.12 10.08 4.55
N GLU A 80 -12.39 9.84 4.23
CA GLU A 80 -13.37 9.38 5.21
C GLU A 80 -13.17 7.89 5.51
N ARG A 81 -13.11 7.55 6.80
CA ARG A 81 -13.01 6.17 7.23
C ARG A 81 -14.37 5.47 7.25
N ILE A 82 -14.44 4.27 6.68
CA ILE A 82 -15.64 3.42 6.62
C ILE A 82 -15.54 2.34 7.69
N GLY A 83 -15.67 2.70 8.97
CA GLY A 83 -15.63 1.69 10.03
C GLY A 83 -14.91 2.13 11.31
N PRO A 84 -14.84 1.25 12.33
CA PRO A 84 -14.45 1.65 13.69
C PRO A 84 -12.93 1.74 13.90
N THR A 85 -12.12 1.09 13.08
CA THR A 85 -10.67 1.00 13.29
C THR A 85 -9.87 1.84 12.29
N SER A 86 -8.65 2.22 12.62
CA SER A 86 -7.74 2.93 11.71
C SER A 86 -7.42 2.13 10.43
N ARG A 87 -7.53 0.80 10.51
CA ARG A 87 -7.32 -0.12 9.38
C ARG A 87 -8.56 -0.34 8.51
N SER A 88 -9.70 0.22 8.93
CA SER A 88 -10.91 0.16 8.10
C SER A 88 -10.69 0.87 6.77
N PRO A 89 -11.36 0.43 5.69
CA PRO A 89 -11.26 1.08 4.40
C PRO A 89 -11.54 2.58 4.47
N LYS A 90 -11.00 3.33 3.53
CA LYS A 90 -11.22 4.78 3.38
C LYS A 90 -12.09 5.02 2.15
N ARG A 91 -12.85 6.10 2.15
CA ARG A 91 -13.70 6.49 1.03
C ARG A 91 -12.97 7.46 0.11
N TRP A 92 -13.02 7.17 -1.20
CA TRP A 92 -12.64 8.07 -2.28
C TRP A 92 -13.80 8.13 -3.27
N GLY A 93 -14.59 9.22 -3.24
CA GLY A 93 -15.85 9.22 -3.97
C GLY A 93 -16.74 8.06 -3.55
N GLN A 94 -17.11 7.20 -4.51
CA GLN A 94 -17.87 5.96 -4.24
C GLN A 94 -16.97 4.74 -3.95
N LEU A 95 -15.64 4.87 -4.12
CA LEU A 95 -14.71 3.75 -3.97
C LEU A 95 -14.33 3.51 -2.51
N GLU A 96 -14.18 2.23 -2.17
CA GLU A 96 -13.64 1.77 -0.88
C GLU A 96 -12.15 1.41 -1.02
N ILE A 97 -11.30 2.29 -0.49
CA ILE A 97 -9.84 2.14 -0.56
C ILE A 97 -9.33 1.30 0.60
N ASN A 98 -8.81 0.12 0.30
CA ASN A 98 -8.18 -0.74 1.28
C ASN A 98 -6.82 -0.19 1.74
N GLU A 99 -6.45 -0.50 2.98
CA GLU A 99 -5.20 -0.05 3.62
C GLU A 99 -3.94 -0.41 2.82
N ASN A 100 -3.90 -1.58 2.19
CA ASN A 100 -2.74 -2.04 1.41
C ASN A 100 -2.49 -1.25 0.12
N LEU A 101 -3.43 -0.44 -0.33
CA LEU A 101 -3.23 0.51 -1.44
C LEU A 101 -2.65 1.86 -1.00
N LEU A 102 -2.55 2.11 0.31
CA LEU A 102 -2.09 3.40 0.84
C LEU A 102 -0.67 3.29 1.43
N LEU A 103 0.09 4.37 1.34
CA LEU A 103 1.38 4.52 2.01
C LEU A 103 1.15 4.81 3.50
N HIS A 104 1.72 3.99 4.39
CA HIS A 104 1.48 4.06 5.83
C HIS A 104 2.54 4.86 6.60
N HIS A 105 3.77 4.89 6.12
CA HIS A 105 4.92 5.39 6.89
C HIS A 105 5.66 6.53 6.21
N GLU A 106 5.49 6.70 4.92
CA GLU A 106 6.30 7.55 4.08
C GLU A 106 5.43 8.45 3.21
N PHE A 107 5.94 9.63 2.87
CA PHE A 107 5.35 10.49 1.86
C PHE A 107 6.21 10.45 0.63
N SER A 108 5.56 10.35 -0.51
CA SER A 108 6.21 10.53 -1.79
C SER A 108 6.04 11.96 -2.29
N PHE A 109 6.98 12.45 -3.08
CA PHE A 109 6.92 13.78 -3.65
C PHE A 109 7.55 13.85 -5.06
N CYS A 110 7.07 14.79 -5.86
CA CYS A 110 7.68 15.21 -7.11
C CYS A 110 8.48 16.51 -6.90
N PRO A 111 9.78 16.57 -7.25
CA PRO A 111 10.57 17.79 -7.06
C PRO A 111 10.01 19.01 -7.80
N ASP A 112 9.48 18.82 -9.02
CA ASP A 112 8.94 19.90 -9.82
C ASP A 112 7.60 20.40 -9.27
N CYS A 113 6.69 19.52 -8.85
CA CYS A 113 5.49 19.95 -8.15
C CYS A 113 5.79 20.73 -6.87
N LEU A 114 6.79 20.30 -6.07
CA LEU A 114 7.19 21.04 -4.87
C LEU A 114 7.81 22.41 -5.19
N ASN A 115 8.48 22.55 -6.34
CA ASN A 115 9.03 23.81 -6.80
C ASN A 115 7.94 24.78 -7.27
N GLU A 116 6.88 24.26 -7.91
CA GLU A 116 5.72 25.04 -8.35
C GLU A 116 4.85 25.46 -7.17
N GLN A 117 4.50 24.49 -6.32
CA GLN A 117 3.70 24.70 -5.11
C GLN A 117 4.15 23.74 -4.00
N ALA A 118 4.56 24.32 -2.88
CA ALA A 118 5.13 23.57 -1.75
C ALA A 118 4.07 22.87 -0.90
N TYR A 119 3.52 21.75 -1.41
CA TYR A 119 2.65 20.85 -0.66
C TYR A 119 2.68 19.43 -1.23
N PHE A 120 2.25 18.43 -0.43
CA PHE A 120 2.12 17.04 -0.87
C PHE A 120 0.70 16.75 -1.32
N LYS A 121 0.58 16.25 -2.55
CA LYS A 121 -0.72 15.90 -3.13
C LYS A 121 -1.31 14.65 -2.46
N LYS A 122 -2.63 14.67 -2.23
CA LYS A 122 -3.36 13.55 -1.64
C LYS A 122 -3.25 12.27 -2.46
N ILE A 123 -3.21 12.39 -3.79
CA ILE A 123 -3.09 11.24 -4.68
C ILE A 123 -1.75 10.50 -4.52
N TRP A 124 -0.69 11.16 -4.06
CA TRP A 124 0.60 10.50 -3.83
C TRP A 124 0.61 9.55 -2.62
N LEU A 125 -0.48 9.48 -1.87
CA LEU A 125 -0.66 8.48 -0.82
C LEU A 125 -1.00 7.09 -1.36
N PHE A 126 -1.38 6.98 -2.63
CA PHE A 126 -1.68 5.70 -3.24
C PHE A 126 -0.41 5.01 -3.74
N ARG A 127 -0.19 3.76 -3.33
CA ARG A 127 0.96 2.96 -3.77
C ARG A 127 1.07 2.80 -5.29
N PRO A 128 -0.04 2.63 -6.05
CA PRO A 128 0.04 2.59 -7.51
C PRO A 128 0.49 3.90 -8.17
N ILE A 129 0.55 5.01 -7.43
CA ILE A 129 1.04 6.29 -7.90
C ILE A 129 2.54 6.41 -7.58
N TYR A 130 3.37 5.72 -8.32
CA TYR A 130 4.83 5.74 -8.17
C TYR A 130 5.52 6.82 -9.02
N ALA A 131 4.78 7.48 -9.91
CA ALA A 131 5.27 8.59 -10.72
C ALA A 131 4.30 9.78 -10.68
N CYS A 132 4.86 10.97 -10.87
CA CYS A 132 4.08 12.20 -10.96
C CYS A 132 3.26 12.21 -12.26
N PRO A 133 1.94 12.36 -12.20
CA PRO A 133 1.12 12.40 -13.41
C PRO A 133 1.33 13.69 -14.23
N ILE A 134 1.81 14.76 -13.62
CA ILE A 134 2.03 16.05 -14.31
C ILE A 134 3.40 16.06 -15.00
N HIS A 135 4.46 15.63 -14.30
CA HIS A 135 5.84 15.77 -14.77
C HIS A 135 6.44 14.47 -15.31
N SER A 136 5.73 13.34 -15.20
CA SER A 136 6.24 12.01 -15.58
C SER A 136 7.56 11.64 -14.92
N LEU A 137 7.81 12.15 -13.71
CA LEU A 137 8.98 11.83 -12.89
C LEU A 137 8.63 10.77 -11.85
N LEU A 138 9.57 9.88 -11.54
CA LEU A 138 9.42 9.00 -10.38
C LEU A 138 9.23 9.85 -9.11
N LEU A 139 8.26 9.47 -8.28
CA LEU A 139 8.10 10.07 -6.96
C LEU A 139 9.22 9.60 -6.04
N LEU A 140 9.72 10.52 -5.23
CA LEU A 140 10.79 10.27 -4.26
C LEU A 140 10.20 10.21 -2.85
N ASP A 141 10.59 9.21 -2.08
CA ASP A 141 10.19 9.01 -0.67
C ASP A 141 11.30 9.36 0.33
N LYS A 142 12.51 9.64 -0.20
CA LYS A 142 13.73 9.90 0.59
C LYS A 142 14.45 11.16 0.15
N CYS A 143 15.19 11.73 1.09
CA CYS A 143 16.12 12.79 0.77
C CYS A 143 17.26 12.27 -0.11
N HIS A 144 17.48 12.91 -1.25
CA HIS A 144 18.52 12.52 -2.21
C HIS A 144 19.95 12.70 -1.68
N GLN A 145 20.16 13.49 -0.61
CA GLN A 145 21.47 13.73 -0.05
C GLN A 145 21.80 12.77 1.11
N CYS A 146 20.86 12.54 2.04
CA CYS A 146 21.16 11.78 3.26
C CYS A 146 20.29 10.51 3.44
N GLY A 147 19.37 10.22 2.50
CA GLY A 147 18.52 9.07 2.56
C GLY A 147 17.39 9.10 3.61
N GLU A 148 17.26 10.20 4.38
CA GLU A 148 16.18 10.32 5.37
C GLU A 148 14.81 10.31 4.69
N THR A 149 13.90 9.46 5.21
CA THR A 149 12.54 9.35 4.71
C THR A 149 11.72 10.60 5.07
N VAL A 150 10.76 10.92 4.21
CA VAL A 150 9.82 12.03 4.44
C VAL A 150 8.71 11.55 5.35
N THR A 151 8.65 12.07 6.58
CA THR A 151 7.63 11.70 7.58
C THR A 151 6.98 12.92 8.19
N LEU A 152 5.79 12.75 8.79
CA LEU A 152 5.10 13.83 9.48
C LEU A 152 5.85 14.33 10.71
N ALA A 153 6.46 13.43 11.48
CA ALA A 153 7.10 13.73 12.76
C ALA A 153 8.28 14.68 12.61
N LYS A 154 9.05 14.53 11.53
CA LYS A 154 10.24 15.32 11.22
C LYS A 154 10.05 16.13 9.94
N GLY A 155 8.82 16.54 9.64
CA GLY A 155 8.47 17.06 8.33
C GLY A 155 8.74 18.55 8.18
N HIS A 156 9.37 18.89 7.09
CA HIS A 156 9.29 20.16 6.39
C HIS A 156 8.96 19.83 4.94
N ILE A 157 8.17 20.65 4.26
CA ILE A 157 7.72 20.30 2.90
C ILE A 157 8.88 20.33 1.92
N THR A 158 9.63 21.41 1.88
CA THR A 158 10.71 21.59 0.90
C THR A 158 12.09 21.24 1.42
N LEU A 159 12.34 21.28 2.73
CA LEU A 159 13.65 21.02 3.30
C LEU A 159 13.73 19.65 4.01
N CYS A 160 14.83 18.96 3.84
CA CYS A 160 15.14 17.79 4.65
C CYS A 160 15.36 18.19 6.11
N PRO A 161 14.66 17.55 7.08
CA PRO A 161 14.83 17.90 8.49
C PRO A 161 16.23 17.59 9.03
N SER A 162 16.90 16.57 8.47
CA SER A 162 18.21 16.11 8.92
C SER A 162 19.37 16.92 8.33
N CYS A 163 19.48 17.01 7.00
CA CYS A 163 20.62 17.67 6.33
C CYS A 163 20.30 19.05 5.76
N LYS A 164 19.06 19.54 5.88
CA LYS A 164 18.58 20.84 5.36
C LYS A 164 18.65 20.99 3.84
N THR A 165 18.92 19.93 3.11
CA THR A 165 18.92 19.93 1.66
C THR A 165 17.53 20.23 1.12
N ASP A 166 17.47 21.05 0.08
CA ASP A 166 16.23 21.43 -0.60
C ASP A 166 15.73 20.31 -1.51
N ARG A 167 14.55 19.78 -1.22
CA ARG A 167 13.92 18.70 -1.99
C ARG A 167 13.51 19.11 -3.39
N THR A 168 13.28 20.40 -3.64
CA THR A 168 12.96 20.90 -4.98
C THR A 168 14.14 20.74 -5.95
N LYS A 169 15.36 20.56 -5.41
CA LYS A 169 16.59 20.32 -6.17
C LYS A 169 16.95 18.85 -6.32
N ALA A 170 16.07 17.96 -5.89
CA ALA A 170 16.29 16.52 -6.02
C ALA A 170 16.40 16.09 -7.50
N PRO A 171 17.11 14.98 -7.79
CA PRO A 171 17.24 14.45 -9.14
C PRO A 171 15.88 14.20 -9.80
N ARG A 172 15.77 14.55 -11.06
CA ARG A 172 14.58 14.30 -11.89
C ARG A 172 14.78 13.01 -12.64
N ILE A 173 14.11 11.95 -12.18
CA ILE A 173 14.19 10.61 -12.79
C ILE A 173 12.94 10.42 -13.64
N PHE A 174 13.11 10.46 -14.96
CA PHE A 174 11.99 10.29 -15.88
C PHE A 174 11.42 8.87 -15.82
N CYS A 175 10.12 8.76 -15.70
CA CYS A 175 9.39 7.49 -15.64
C CYS A 175 8.78 7.15 -17.01
N LYS A 176 9.35 6.17 -17.72
CA LYS A 176 8.87 5.71 -19.04
C LYS A 176 7.46 5.07 -18.96
N THR A 177 7.05 4.63 -17.79
CA THR A 177 5.79 3.94 -17.55
C THR A 177 4.74 4.81 -16.85
N ALA A 178 4.90 6.15 -16.89
CA ALA A 178 3.96 7.10 -16.29
C ALA A 178 2.52 6.94 -16.82
N HIS A 179 2.33 6.44 -18.06
CA HIS A 179 1.02 6.13 -18.62
C HIS A 179 0.22 5.12 -17.79
N ILE A 180 0.90 4.22 -17.06
CA ILE A 180 0.25 3.26 -16.14
C ILE A 180 -0.33 4.00 -14.92
N VAL A 181 0.38 5.00 -14.42
CA VAL A 181 -0.11 5.87 -13.35
C VAL A 181 -1.36 6.63 -13.82
N HIS A 182 -1.35 7.18 -15.04
CA HIS A 182 -2.54 7.83 -15.61
C HIS A 182 -3.73 6.87 -15.77
N TRP A 183 -3.46 5.61 -16.13
CA TRP A 183 -4.49 4.58 -16.20
C TRP A 183 -5.12 4.35 -14.80
N PHE A 184 -4.31 4.23 -13.74
CA PHE A 184 -4.83 4.08 -12.38
C PHE A 184 -5.59 5.32 -11.91
N ILE A 185 -5.14 6.53 -12.25
CA ILE A 185 -5.87 7.77 -11.93
C ILE A 185 -7.25 7.77 -12.57
N ARG A 186 -7.37 7.35 -13.83
CA ARG A 186 -8.68 7.22 -14.49
C ARG A 186 -9.61 6.25 -13.75
N ILE A 187 -9.10 5.13 -13.23
CA ILE A 187 -9.90 4.21 -12.41
C ILE A 187 -10.46 4.91 -11.17
N LEU A 188 -9.66 5.78 -10.53
CA LEU A 188 -10.10 6.57 -9.38
C LEU A 188 -11.14 7.65 -9.76
N GLU A 189 -11.01 8.25 -10.95
CA GLU A 189 -11.89 9.31 -11.44
C GLU A 189 -13.23 8.76 -11.97
N GLU A 190 -13.21 7.61 -12.61
CA GLU A 190 -14.41 6.95 -13.14
C GLU A 190 -15.29 6.35 -12.05
N GLU A 191 -14.75 6.16 -10.85
CA GLU A 191 -15.44 5.60 -9.66
C GLU A 191 -16.23 4.31 -9.94
N ASN A 192 -15.79 3.52 -10.93
CA ASN A 192 -16.40 2.23 -11.24
C ASN A 192 -16.05 1.23 -10.13
N THR A 193 -17.02 0.96 -9.26
CA THR A 193 -16.84 0.13 -8.06
C THR A 193 -16.45 -1.31 -8.39
N ASP A 194 -17.05 -1.91 -9.43
CA ASP A 194 -16.78 -3.30 -9.80
C ASP A 194 -15.37 -3.46 -10.35
N PHE A 195 -14.96 -2.59 -11.26
CA PHE A 195 -13.62 -2.57 -11.82
C PHE A 195 -12.56 -2.30 -10.74
N PHE A 196 -12.81 -1.33 -9.86
CA PHE A 196 -11.91 -1.02 -8.76
C PHE A 196 -11.81 -2.17 -7.76
N HIS A 197 -12.91 -2.88 -7.51
CA HIS A 197 -12.93 -4.05 -6.65
C HIS A 197 -12.12 -5.20 -7.25
N GLU A 198 -12.22 -5.46 -8.55
CA GLU A 198 -11.38 -6.44 -9.25
C GLU A 198 -9.90 -6.03 -9.20
N PHE A 199 -9.59 -4.75 -9.46
CA PHE A 199 -8.24 -4.20 -9.35
C PHE A 199 -7.64 -4.45 -7.95
N THR A 200 -8.36 -4.05 -6.89
CA THR A 200 -7.87 -4.21 -5.50
C THR A 200 -7.72 -5.67 -5.10
N SER A 201 -8.57 -6.53 -5.64
CA SER A 201 -8.52 -7.97 -5.42
C SER A 201 -7.28 -8.59 -6.06
N TYR A 202 -7.01 -8.25 -7.32
CA TYR A 202 -5.82 -8.71 -8.03
C TYR A 202 -4.53 -8.20 -7.37
N TRP A 203 -4.48 -6.89 -7.07
CA TRP A 203 -3.35 -6.26 -6.36
C TRP A 203 -3.04 -6.97 -5.04
N THR A 204 -4.07 -7.21 -4.22
CA THR A 204 -3.92 -7.88 -2.92
C THR A 204 -3.47 -9.32 -3.07
N ALA A 205 -4.09 -10.05 -4.01
CA ALA A 205 -3.71 -11.43 -4.30
C ALA A 205 -2.26 -11.52 -4.80
N LEU A 206 -1.86 -10.63 -5.71
CA LEU A 206 -0.51 -10.55 -6.25
C LEU A 206 0.51 -10.24 -5.14
N LYS A 207 0.20 -9.31 -4.24
CA LYS A 207 1.06 -8.97 -3.10
C LYS A 207 1.26 -10.17 -2.18
N ASN A 208 0.18 -10.85 -1.80
CA ASN A 208 0.24 -12.04 -0.97
C ASN A 208 0.99 -13.19 -1.69
N PHE A 209 0.85 -13.32 -3.01
CA PHE A 209 1.58 -14.28 -3.81
C PHE A 209 3.08 -13.97 -3.88
N ALA A 210 3.46 -12.70 -4.02
CA ALA A 210 4.84 -12.25 -4.15
C ALA A 210 5.59 -12.25 -2.81
N GLU A 211 4.93 -12.09 -1.66
CA GLU A 211 5.54 -12.17 -0.32
C GLU A 211 6.33 -13.49 -0.10
N PHE A 212 6.07 -14.51 -0.92
CA PHE A 212 6.82 -15.78 -0.88
C PHE A 212 8.13 -15.78 -1.68
N GLN A 213 8.45 -14.73 -2.45
CA GLN A 213 9.63 -14.78 -3.34
C GLN A 213 10.61 -13.65 -3.13
N GLU A 214 10.22 -12.43 -3.38
CA GLU A 214 11.03 -11.22 -3.27
C GLU A 214 10.09 -10.04 -3.06
N THR A 215 10.55 -9.04 -2.33
CA THR A 215 9.80 -7.78 -2.18
C THR A 215 9.83 -7.02 -3.49
N LEU A 216 8.76 -7.13 -4.28
CA LEU A 216 8.54 -6.27 -5.44
C LEU A 216 8.31 -4.82 -4.98
N SER A 217 8.73 -3.88 -5.81
CA SER A 217 8.41 -2.47 -5.62
C SER A 217 6.94 -2.18 -5.95
N ASP A 218 6.39 -1.08 -5.41
CA ASP A 218 5.02 -0.65 -5.74
C ASP A 218 4.86 -0.37 -7.25
N GLU A 219 5.93 0.08 -7.93
CA GLU A 219 5.98 0.20 -9.39
C GLU A 219 5.78 -1.13 -10.09
N GLU A 220 6.48 -2.18 -9.65
CA GLU A 220 6.38 -3.52 -10.25
C GLU A 220 5.01 -4.14 -10.02
N TYR A 221 4.46 -4.03 -8.80
CA TYR A 221 3.08 -4.45 -8.52
C TYR A 221 2.07 -3.76 -9.44
N THR A 222 2.23 -2.46 -9.66
CA THR A 222 1.33 -1.69 -10.52
C THR A 222 1.44 -2.11 -11.98
N LYS A 223 2.66 -2.32 -12.48
CA LYS A 223 2.90 -2.81 -13.85
C LYS A 223 2.28 -4.18 -14.10
N ILE A 224 2.44 -5.10 -13.16
CA ILE A 224 1.92 -6.46 -13.29
C ILE A 224 0.39 -6.45 -13.21
N THR A 225 -0.18 -5.62 -12.34
CA THR A 225 -1.64 -5.44 -12.28
C THR A 225 -2.17 -4.80 -13.57
N TYR A 226 -1.50 -3.78 -14.09
CA TYR A 226 -1.83 -3.19 -15.39
C TYR A 226 -1.81 -4.23 -16.52
N GLU A 227 -0.80 -5.10 -16.56
CA GLU A 227 -0.66 -6.18 -17.54
C GLU A 227 -1.84 -7.16 -17.47
N TYR A 228 -2.33 -7.48 -16.27
CA TYR A 228 -3.52 -8.33 -16.11
C TYR A 228 -4.75 -7.76 -16.83
N PHE A 229 -4.96 -6.44 -16.76
CA PHE A 229 -6.13 -5.77 -17.36
C PHE A 229 -5.96 -5.45 -18.84
N THR A 230 -4.73 -5.36 -19.35
CA THR A 230 -4.45 -4.86 -20.71
C THR A 230 -3.81 -5.88 -21.63
N ASP A 231 -3.10 -6.87 -21.10
CA ASP A 231 -2.42 -7.94 -21.85
C ASP A 231 -2.49 -9.27 -21.09
N LEU A 232 -3.67 -9.86 -21.09
CA LEU A 232 -3.94 -11.12 -20.39
C LEU A 232 -2.96 -12.27 -20.77
N PRO A 233 -2.58 -12.46 -22.05
CA PRO A 233 -1.60 -13.49 -22.42
C PRO A 233 -0.23 -13.31 -21.75
N SER A 234 0.28 -12.08 -21.68
CA SER A 234 1.55 -11.76 -21.00
C SER A 234 1.46 -11.96 -19.50
N SER A 235 0.36 -11.56 -18.87
CA SER A 235 0.08 -11.79 -17.45
C SER A 235 0.06 -13.28 -17.11
N ILE A 236 -0.65 -14.10 -17.89
CA ILE A 236 -0.69 -15.56 -17.72
C ILE A 236 0.71 -16.16 -17.83
N LYS A 237 1.47 -15.76 -18.86
CA LYS A 237 2.85 -16.22 -19.08
C LYS A 237 3.75 -15.86 -17.87
N ARG A 238 3.65 -14.64 -17.38
CA ARG A 238 4.43 -14.16 -16.22
C ARG A 238 4.15 -15.00 -14.98
N LEU A 239 2.87 -15.12 -14.61
CA LEU A 239 2.48 -15.85 -13.41
C LEU A 239 2.83 -17.35 -13.51
N SER A 240 2.59 -17.99 -14.65
CA SER A 240 3.00 -19.38 -14.87
C SER A 240 4.51 -19.59 -14.84
N THR A 241 5.30 -18.63 -15.36
CA THR A 241 6.76 -18.65 -15.26
C THR A 241 7.23 -18.56 -13.82
N TRP A 242 6.62 -17.67 -13.01
CA TRP A 242 6.94 -17.56 -11.59
C TRP A 242 6.63 -18.84 -10.83
N ILE A 243 5.49 -19.48 -11.07
CA ILE A 243 5.14 -20.76 -10.47
C ILE A 243 6.14 -21.84 -10.87
N ASN A 244 6.49 -21.92 -12.16
CA ASN A 244 7.45 -22.91 -12.66
C ASN A 244 8.87 -22.73 -12.11
N ASN A 245 9.27 -21.49 -11.80
CA ASN A 245 10.59 -21.17 -11.24
C ASN A 245 10.66 -21.34 -9.72
N ARG A 246 9.53 -21.53 -9.06
CA ARG A 246 9.55 -21.81 -7.62
C ARG A 246 10.22 -23.13 -7.33
N ILE A 247 11.13 -23.10 -6.37
CA ILE A 247 11.89 -24.28 -5.90
C ILE A 247 10.99 -25.20 -5.07
N TYR A 248 9.89 -24.67 -4.53
CA TYR A 248 8.97 -25.40 -3.67
C TYR A 248 8.05 -26.34 -4.47
N LEU A 249 7.87 -27.53 -3.91
CA LEU A 249 7.11 -28.63 -4.54
C LEU A 249 5.58 -28.49 -4.46
N ALA A 250 5.08 -27.34 -3.99
CA ALA A 250 3.63 -27.14 -3.86
C ALA A 250 2.92 -27.12 -5.22
N HIS A 251 1.78 -27.78 -5.30
CA HIS A 251 0.94 -27.83 -6.50
C HIS A 251 0.56 -26.40 -6.94
N PRO A 252 0.47 -26.07 -8.27
CA PRO A 252 0.12 -24.73 -8.75
C PRO A 252 -1.13 -24.14 -8.10
N ARG A 253 -2.17 -24.94 -7.88
CA ARG A 253 -3.41 -24.53 -7.19
C ARG A 253 -3.16 -23.97 -5.80
N ILE A 254 -2.23 -24.56 -5.05
CA ILE A 254 -1.90 -24.08 -3.71
C ILE A 254 -1.16 -22.76 -3.79
N GLN A 255 -0.25 -22.61 -4.74
CA GLN A 255 0.45 -21.36 -4.97
C GLN A 255 -0.50 -20.23 -5.41
N LEU A 256 -1.59 -20.57 -6.10
CA LEU A 256 -2.62 -19.63 -6.56
C LEU A 256 -3.70 -19.29 -5.51
N LEU A 257 -3.66 -19.93 -4.32
CA LEU A 257 -4.61 -19.65 -3.24
C LEU A 257 -4.81 -18.18 -2.87
N PRO A 258 -3.78 -17.30 -2.90
CA PRO A 258 -4.01 -15.88 -2.67
C PRO A 258 -5.07 -15.26 -3.57
N PHE A 259 -5.19 -15.73 -4.82
CA PHE A 259 -6.22 -15.30 -5.77
C PHE A 259 -7.60 -15.92 -5.50
N LEU A 260 -7.65 -17.03 -4.76
CA LEU A 260 -8.87 -17.78 -4.43
C LEU A 260 -9.39 -17.47 -3.01
N LYS A 261 -8.70 -16.62 -2.25
CA LYS A 261 -8.95 -16.40 -0.81
C LYS A 261 -10.35 -15.90 -0.48
N GLU A 262 -10.99 -15.19 -1.40
CA GLU A 262 -12.30 -14.60 -1.19
C GLU A 262 -13.28 -15.19 -2.20
N GLU A 263 -14.25 -15.99 -1.74
CA GLU A 263 -15.21 -16.68 -2.61
C GLU A 263 -16.02 -15.72 -3.50
N GLU A 264 -16.35 -14.52 -2.99
CA GLU A 264 -17.04 -13.48 -3.76
C GLU A 264 -16.21 -12.95 -4.94
N LYS A 265 -14.89 -13.03 -4.83
CA LYS A 265 -13.94 -12.57 -5.85
C LYS A 265 -13.45 -13.69 -6.76
N PHE A 266 -13.80 -14.93 -6.43
CA PHE A 266 -13.33 -16.11 -7.15
C PHE A 266 -13.77 -16.11 -8.62
N HIS A 267 -14.96 -15.61 -8.92
CA HIS A 267 -15.48 -15.58 -10.29
C HIS A 267 -14.63 -14.70 -11.23
N TYR A 268 -14.00 -13.63 -10.74
CA TYR A 268 -13.11 -12.78 -11.55
C TYR A 268 -11.88 -13.53 -12.05
N PHE A 269 -11.36 -14.43 -11.23
CA PHE A 269 -10.08 -15.08 -11.50
C PHE A 269 -10.20 -16.52 -12.00
N CYS A 270 -11.38 -17.10 -11.96
CA CYS A 270 -11.56 -18.54 -12.23
C CYS A 270 -10.97 -18.97 -13.58
N ASP A 271 -11.31 -18.29 -14.65
CA ASP A 271 -10.82 -18.63 -15.99
C ASP A 271 -9.36 -18.23 -16.19
N TYR A 272 -8.95 -17.11 -15.64
CA TYR A 272 -7.54 -16.68 -15.62
C TYR A 272 -6.66 -17.74 -14.95
N LEU A 273 -7.04 -18.22 -13.77
CA LEU A 273 -6.25 -19.20 -13.02
C LEU A 273 -6.20 -20.56 -13.70
N LYS A 274 -7.27 -21.01 -14.36
CA LYS A 274 -7.26 -22.22 -15.21
C LYS A 274 -6.22 -22.10 -16.33
N LEU A 275 -6.19 -20.95 -17.01
CA LEU A 275 -5.21 -20.72 -18.10
C LEU A 275 -3.77 -20.65 -17.57
N VAL A 276 -3.56 -20.11 -16.38
CA VAL A 276 -2.25 -20.11 -15.71
C VAL A 276 -1.83 -21.53 -15.36
N GLU A 277 -2.74 -22.34 -14.77
CA GLU A 277 -2.48 -23.71 -14.37
C GLU A 277 -2.13 -24.60 -15.59
N GLU A 278 -2.84 -24.44 -16.71
CA GLU A 278 -2.58 -25.17 -17.97
C GLU A 278 -1.16 -24.92 -18.53
N LYS A 279 -0.61 -23.75 -18.28
CA LYS A 279 0.76 -23.39 -18.71
C LYS A 279 1.85 -23.80 -17.71
N CYS A 280 1.49 -24.30 -16.53
CA CYS A 280 2.44 -24.80 -15.54
C CYS A 280 2.96 -26.18 -15.91
N SER A 281 4.12 -26.25 -16.55
CA SER A 281 4.67 -27.47 -17.14
C SER A 281 5.20 -28.52 -16.14
N ARG A 282 5.51 -28.14 -14.90
CA ARG A 282 6.12 -29.03 -13.89
C ARG A 282 5.13 -30.01 -13.21
N TYR A 283 3.85 -29.79 -13.39
CA TYR A 283 2.79 -30.47 -12.63
C TYR A 283 1.89 -31.31 -13.50
N LYS A 284 2.38 -31.83 -14.61
CA LYS A 284 1.71 -32.97 -15.25
C LYS A 284 1.75 -34.12 -14.26
N ILE A 285 0.67 -34.26 -13.52
CA ILE A 285 0.48 -35.23 -12.45
C ILE A 285 0.67 -36.64 -13.02
N THR A 286 1.78 -37.25 -12.70
CA THR A 286 1.78 -38.69 -12.53
C THR A 286 1.14 -38.94 -11.17
N SER A 287 0.03 -39.64 -11.15
CA SER A 287 -0.90 -39.87 -10.05
C SER A 287 -0.30 -40.49 -8.76
N SER A 288 1.00 -40.72 -8.70
CA SER A 288 1.67 -41.40 -7.60
C SER A 288 2.33 -40.47 -6.54
N ARG A 289 2.20 -39.14 -6.66
CA ARG A 289 2.83 -38.18 -5.71
C ARG A 289 1.84 -37.32 -4.91
N LEU A 290 0.58 -37.65 -4.87
CA LEU A 290 -0.40 -36.97 -4.01
C LEU A 290 -0.23 -37.27 -2.51
N GLU A 291 0.59 -38.26 -2.16
CA GLU A 291 0.69 -38.77 -0.79
C GLU A 291 1.59 -37.92 0.14
N GLU A 292 2.39 -36.99 -0.39
CA GLU A 292 3.22 -36.10 0.44
C GLU A 292 3.22 -34.66 -0.10
N LEU A 293 2.16 -33.92 0.18
CA LEU A 293 2.10 -32.49 -0.04
C LEU A 293 2.74 -31.77 1.15
N PHE A 294 3.94 -31.21 0.97
CA PHE A 294 4.54 -30.30 1.94
C PHE A 294 4.06 -28.88 1.65
N LEU A 295 3.37 -28.29 2.61
CA LEU A 295 2.88 -26.92 2.56
C LEU A 295 3.73 -26.06 3.49
N SER A 296 4.11 -24.87 3.05
CA SER A 296 4.70 -23.86 3.93
C SER A 296 3.69 -23.39 4.98
N GLN A 297 4.16 -22.80 6.07
CA GLN A 297 3.29 -22.25 7.11
C GLN A 297 2.25 -21.27 6.56
N GLU A 298 2.61 -20.44 5.59
CA GLU A 298 1.71 -19.48 4.99
C GLU A 298 0.69 -20.14 4.05
N GLU A 299 1.09 -21.17 3.31
CA GLU A 299 0.15 -21.95 2.48
C GLU A 299 -0.88 -22.67 3.36
N VAL A 300 -0.46 -23.28 4.46
CA VAL A 300 -1.41 -23.91 5.42
C VAL A 300 -2.37 -22.88 6.00
N ARG A 301 -1.89 -21.69 6.35
CA ARG A 301 -2.75 -20.60 6.84
C ARG A 301 -3.78 -20.17 5.81
N LEU A 302 -3.37 -20.07 4.55
CA LEU A 302 -4.28 -19.71 3.44
C LEU A 302 -5.32 -20.82 3.22
N VAL A 303 -4.91 -22.09 3.16
CA VAL A 303 -5.82 -23.22 2.98
C VAL A 303 -6.84 -23.32 4.11
N LEU A 304 -6.37 -23.23 5.36
CA LEU A 304 -7.21 -23.38 6.54
C LEU A 304 -7.91 -22.07 6.96
N LYS A 305 -7.61 -20.94 6.29
CA LYS A 305 -8.14 -19.61 6.62
C LYS A 305 -7.90 -19.23 8.10
N ILE A 306 -6.71 -19.54 8.66
CA ILE A 306 -6.39 -19.33 10.07
C ILE A 306 -5.24 -18.35 10.28
N GLY A 307 -5.22 -17.68 11.45
CA GLY A 307 -4.11 -16.82 11.86
C GLY A 307 -2.90 -17.59 12.42
N ARG A 308 -1.73 -16.92 12.50
CA ARG A 308 -0.46 -17.53 12.99
C ARG A 308 -0.58 -18.18 14.36
N GLN A 309 -1.31 -17.58 15.29
CA GLN A 309 -1.48 -18.16 16.63
C GLN A 309 -2.28 -19.46 16.59
N ARG A 310 -3.35 -19.51 15.79
CA ARG A 310 -4.15 -20.72 15.65
C ARG A 310 -3.37 -21.84 14.96
N LEU A 311 -2.53 -21.50 13.97
CA LEU A 311 -1.62 -22.47 13.35
C LEU A 311 -0.67 -23.07 14.38
N LYS A 312 -0.02 -22.22 15.23
CA LYS A 312 0.87 -22.70 16.30
C LYS A 312 0.14 -23.61 17.30
N SER A 313 -1.11 -23.30 17.65
CA SER A 313 -1.94 -24.14 18.50
C SER A 313 -2.20 -25.51 17.85
N LEU A 314 -2.58 -25.55 16.57
CA LEU A 314 -2.83 -26.80 15.86
C LEU A 314 -1.58 -27.70 15.74
N VAL A 315 -0.40 -27.09 15.66
CA VAL A 315 0.87 -27.82 15.70
C VAL A 315 1.16 -28.33 17.10
N ALA A 316 0.96 -27.51 18.13
CA ALA A 316 1.20 -27.90 19.52
C ALA A 316 0.23 -29.01 19.98
N ASP A 317 -0.98 -29.01 19.46
CA ASP A 317 -2.02 -30.01 19.72
C ASP A 317 -1.90 -31.27 18.83
N ASP A 318 -0.84 -31.37 18.02
CA ASP A 318 -0.51 -32.48 17.10
C ASP A 318 -1.56 -32.75 15.99
N PHE A 319 -2.41 -31.74 15.70
CA PHE A 319 -3.32 -31.79 14.54
C PHE A 319 -2.62 -31.57 13.20
N LEU A 320 -1.47 -30.89 13.22
CA LEU A 320 -0.63 -30.64 12.05
C LEU A 320 0.78 -31.11 12.33
N LYS A 321 1.30 -31.96 11.46
CA LYS A 321 2.69 -32.45 11.57
C LYS A 321 3.64 -31.50 10.85
N VAL A 322 4.72 -31.11 11.54
CA VAL A 322 5.78 -30.29 10.98
C VAL A 322 6.90 -31.17 10.47
N GLY A 323 7.27 -31.02 9.20
CA GLY A 323 8.45 -31.62 8.60
C GLY A 323 9.53 -30.57 8.37
N LYS A 324 10.77 -30.98 8.11
CA LYS A 324 11.82 -30.10 7.62
C LYS A 324 11.97 -30.31 6.12
N ASN A 325 11.94 -29.21 5.35
CA ASN A 325 12.24 -29.28 3.93
C ASN A 325 13.75 -29.47 3.69
N TYR A 326 14.12 -29.67 2.42
CA TYR A 326 15.52 -29.89 2.01
C TYR A 326 16.48 -28.76 2.45
N TYR A 327 15.98 -27.57 2.73
CA TYR A 327 16.76 -26.40 3.19
C TYR A 327 16.70 -26.19 4.72
N GLY A 328 16.10 -27.11 5.48
CA GLY A 328 16.00 -27.00 6.94
C GLY A 328 14.91 -26.07 7.46
N HIS A 329 14.05 -25.53 6.58
CA HIS A 329 12.87 -24.78 6.98
C HIS A 329 11.74 -25.71 7.42
N GLU A 330 10.96 -25.30 8.40
CA GLU A 330 9.82 -26.07 8.90
C GLU A 330 8.64 -25.97 7.92
N ASP A 331 8.25 -27.10 7.33
CA ASP A 331 7.07 -27.23 6.47
C ASP A 331 6.07 -28.19 7.10
N PHE A 332 4.80 -28.05 6.75
CA PHE A 332 3.74 -28.88 7.29
C PHE A 332 3.43 -30.05 6.35
N LYS A 333 3.25 -31.23 6.94
CA LYS A 333 2.78 -32.42 6.23
C LYS A 333 1.27 -32.44 6.30
N SER A 334 0.60 -32.50 5.14
CA SER A 334 -0.84 -32.64 5.03
C SER A 334 -1.32 -34.05 5.35
#